data_0fc3bb1e4195e297a0afe4116b942d1c
#
_entry.id   0fc3bb1e4195e297a0afe4116b942d1c
#
_cell.length_a   1.000
_cell.length_b   1.000
_cell.length_c   1.000
_cell.angle_alpha   90.00
_cell.angle_beta   90.00
_cell.angle_gamma   90.00
#
_symmetry.space_group_name_H-M   'P 1'
#
loop_
_entity.id
_entity.type
_entity.pdbx_description
1 polymer ?
#
loop_
_entity_poly.entity_id
_entity_poly.type
_entity_poly.pdbx_seq_one_letter_code
_entity_poly.pdbx_strand_id
1 'polypeptide(L)'
;MAKILIINTGGTIAMSEDHSTGKVSPNGENPLLSSAHLFDLIGDIHTEDLFNLPSPHMQESHMMQLRNRILSAVEEGYTGVVVTHGTDTLEETAYFLELTTNLSIPIVVTGAMRSSNEIGSDGLANLRSSLIVAASPESKDKGVVVVMNDEVHTATYVTKTHTTNVATFQTPTFGPIGL
;
A
#
# COMPACT_ATOMS: atom_id res chain seq x y z
N MET A 1 16.39 1.52 14.57
CA MET A 1 15.94 0.92 13.32
C MET A 1 14.44 1.14 13.24
N ALA A 2 13.88 1.50 12.08
CA ALA A 2 12.45 1.68 11.96
C ALA A 2 11.72 0.34 12.20
N LYS A 3 10.63 0.35 12.96
CA LYS A 3 9.75 -0.80 13.15
C LYS A 3 8.49 -0.56 12.32
N ILE A 4 8.31 -1.34 11.28
CA ILE A 4 7.28 -1.10 10.25
C ILE A 4 6.29 -2.26 10.22
N LEU A 5 5.00 -1.93 10.18
CA LEU A 5 3.93 -2.90 9.98
C LEU A 5 3.42 -2.82 8.53
N ILE A 6 3.44 -3.94 7.83
CA ILE A 6 2.71 -4.11 6.57
C ILE A 6 1.35 -4.71 6.89
N ILE A 7 0.28 -4.02 6.50
CA ILE A 7 -1.10 -4.49 6.62
C ILE A 7 -1.62 -4.83 5.22
N ASN A 8 -1.86 -6.10 4.97
CA ASN A 8 -2.43 -6.54 3.69
C ASN A 8 -3.95 -6.48 3.74
N THR A 9 -4.55 -5.86 2.73
CA THR A 9 -6.01 -5.82 2.57
C THR A 9 -6.49 -6.58 1.33
N GLY A 10 -5.57 -7.13 0.54
CA GLY A 10 -5.82 -7.81 -0.73
C GLY A 10 -5.38 -6.97 -1.94
N GLY A 11 -6.06 -7.15 -3.07
CA GLY A 11 -5.74 -6.48 -4.32
C GLY A 11 -4.69 -7.22 -5.16
N THR A 12 -4.43 -6.71 -6.35
CA THR A 12 -3.58 -7.35 -7.39
C THR A 12 -2.16 -7.64 -6.91
N ILE A 13 -1.63 -6.86 -5.98
CA ILE A 13 -0.32 -7.05 -5.39
C ILE A 13 -0.17 -8.41 -4.66
N ALA A 14 -1.30 -8.93 -4.13
CA ALA A 14 -1.38 -10.22 -3.45
C ALA A 14 -1.99 -11.33 -4.32
N MET A 15 -2.19 -11.06 -5.62
CA MET A 15 -2.85 -11.97 -6.56
C MET A 15 -1.87 -12.51 -7.59
N SER A 16 -2.21 -13.66 -8.20
CA SER A 16 -1.56 -14.16 -9.41
C SER A 16 -2.55 -14.46 -10.52
N GLU A 17 -2.06 -14.36 -11.74
CA GLU A 17 -2.78 -14.74 -12.94
C GLU A 17 -2.67 -16.25 -13.16
N ASP A 18 -3.79 -16.89 -13.39
CA ASP A 18 -3.85 -18.28 -13.88
C ASP A 18 -3.53 -18.27 -15.38
N HIS A 19 -2.38 -18.80 -15.75
CA HIS A 19 -1.91 -18.83 -17.14
C HIS A 19 -2.82 -19.58 -18.11
N SER A 20 -3.72 -20.44 -17.60
CA SER A 20 -4.64 -21.21 -18.46
C SER A 20 -5.92 -20.46 -18.76
N THR A 21 -6.38 -19.59 -17.85
CA THR A 21 -7.65 -18.88 -17.96
C THR A 21 -7.50 -17.37 -18.09
N GLY A 22 -6.32 -16.82 -17.85
CA GLY A 22 -6.07 -15.38 -17.78
C GLY A 22 -6.78 -14.69 -16.60
N LYS A 23 -7.31 -15.46 -15.65
CA LYS A 23 -8.00 -14.89 -14.50
C LYS A 23 -7.01 -14.59 -13.37
N VAL A 24 -7.09 -13.37 -12.86
CA VAL A 24 -6.36 -12.94 -11.67
C VAL A 24 -7.20 -13.30 -10.43
N SER A 25 -6.60 -14.04 -9.51
CA SER A 25 -7.25 -14.47 -8.27
C SER A 25 -6.31 -14.41 -7.07
N PRO A 26 -6.85 -14.25 -5.84
CA PRO A 26 -6.05 -14.30 -4.64
C PRO A 26 -5.32 -15.65 -4.52
N ASN A 27 -4.04 -15.59 -4.19
CA ASN A 27 -3.25 -16.79 -3.87
C ASN A 27 -3.57 -17.31 -2.48
N GLY A 28 -3.39 -18.62 -2.28
CA GLY A 28 -3.46 -19.24 -0.94
C GLY A 28 -2.34 -18.78 0.00
N GLU A 29 -1.22 -18.34 -0.55
CA GLU A 29 -0.11 -17.69 0.17
C GLU A 29 0.16 -16.33 -0.46
N ASN A 30 0.33 -15.31 0.37
CA ASN A 30 0.64 -13.97 -0.09
C ASN A 30 2.09 -13.94 -0.64
N PRO A 31 2.30 -13.68 -1.95
CA PRO A 31 3.63 -13.69 -2.55
C PRO A 31 4.57 -12.63 -1.96
N LEU A 32 4.05 -11.61 -1.30
CA LEU A 32 4.85 -10.60 -0.61
C LEU A 32 5.55 -11.17 0.63
N LEU A 33 4.93 -12.15 1.32
CA LEU A 33 5.51 -12.78 2.51
C LEU A 33 6.79 -13.55 2.16
N SER A 34 6.83 -14.24 1.02
CA SER A 34 8.01 -14.98 0.57
C SER A 34 9.19 -14.06 0.22
N SER A 35 8.92 -12.80 -0.05
CA SER A 35 9.89 -11.79 -0.47
C SER A 35 10.33 -10.85 0.67
N ALA A 36 9.81 -11.02 1.89
CA ALA A 36 10.10 -10.12 3.02
C ALA A 36 11.60 -9.98 3.31
N HIS A 37 12.38 -11.07 3.15
CA HIS A 37 13.84 -11.06 3.33
C HIS A 37 14.58 -10.07 2.43
N LEU A 38 14.00 -9.64 1.31
CA LEU A 38 14.59 -8.65 0.41
C LEU A 38 14.66 -7.26 1.04
N PHE A 39 13.92 -7.04 2.13
CA PHE A 39 13.75 -5.72 2.75
C PHE A 39 14.39 -5.61 4.14
N ASP A 40 15.08 -6.64 4.62
CA ASP A 40 15.68 -6.69 5.98
C ASP A 40 16.62 -5.53 6.29
N LEU A 41 17.23 -4.91 5.25
CA LEU A 41 18.11 -3.76 5.42
C LEU A 41 17.35 -2.44 5.66
N ILE A 42 16.03 -2.39 5.39
CA ILE A 42 15.22 -1.17 5.54
C ILE A 42 14.78 -0.98 6.99
N GLY A 43 14.37 -2.05 7.66
CA GLY A 43 13.84 -1.96 9.01
C GLY A 43 13.48 -3.32 9.62
N ASP A 44 12.95 -3.28 10.84
CA ASP A 44 12.28 -4.40 11.49
C ASP A 44 10.84 -4.46 10.93
N ILE A 45 10.61 -5.38 9.99
CA ILE A 45 9.38 -5.44 9.19
C ILE A 45 8.51 -6.59 9.68
N HIS A 46 7.29 -6.25 10.06
CA HIS A 46 6.24 -7.20 10.42
C HIS A 46 5.12 -7.14 9.39
N THR A 47 4.49 -8.27 9.13
CA THR A 47 3.42 -8.36 8.14
C THR A 47 2.21 -9.05 8.72
N GLU A 48 1.02 -8.55 8.44
CA GLU A 48 -0.25 -9.20 8.79
C GLU A 48 -1.26 -9.08 7.65
N ASP A 49 -2.10 -10.10 7.52
CA ASP A 49 -3.23 -10.11 6.60
C ASP A 49 -4.49 -9.71 7.38
N LEU A 50 -4.98 -8.49 7.12
CA LEU A 50 -6.22 -7.99 7.74
C LEU A 50 -7.44 -8.42 6.94
N PHE A 51 -7.32 -8.33 5.59
CA PHE A 51 -8.33 -8.77 4.63
C PHE A 51 -7.67 -9.40 3.40
N ASN A 52 -8.47 -10.10 2.61
CA ASN A 52 -8.09 -10.55 1.27
C ASN A 52 -9.25 -10.24 0.31
N LEU A 53 -9.47 -8.94 0.05
CA LEU A 53 -10.61 -8.45 -0.71
C LEU A 53 -10.16 -7.78 -2.02
N PRO A 54 -10.89 -8.01 -3.12
CA PRO A 54 -10.84 -7.08 -4.26
C PRO A 54 -11.31 -5.69 -3.79
N SER A 55 -10.60 -4.65 -4.20
CA SER A 55 -10.89 -3.30 -3.67
C SER A 55 -12.30 -2.76 -3.96
N PRO A 56 -13.00 -3.13 -5.06
CA PRO A 56 -14.40 -2.76 -5.23
C PRO A 56 -15.35 -3.31 -4.14
N HIS A 57 -14.91 -4.30 -3.35
CA HIS A 57 -15.67 -4.84 -2.23
C HIS A 57 -15.32 -4.19 -0.89
N MET A 58 -14.42 -3.22 -0.87
CA MET A 58 -14.09 -2.45 0.32
C MET A 58 -15.30 -1.63 0.75
N GLN A 59 -15.69 -1.78 2.00
CA GLN A 59 -16.83 -1.09 2.62
C GLN A 59 -16.33 -0.20 3.75
N GLU A 60 -17.17 0.72 4.21
CA GLU A 60 -16.87 1.60 5.34
C GLU A 60 -16.40 0.82 6.58
N SER A 61 -17.06 -0.31 6.89
CA SER A 61 -16.69 -1.17 8.01
C SER A 61 -15.26 -1.72 7.91
N HIS A 62 -14.80 -2.05 6.69
CA HIS A 62 -13.43 -2.51 6.45
C HIS A 62 -12.43 -1.34 6.61
N MET A 63 -12.76 -0.16 6.09
CA MET A 63 -11.92 1.04 6.27
C MET A 63 -11.80 1.43 7.73
N MET A 64 -12.89 1.32 8.52
CA MET A 64 -12.87 1.55 9.97
C MET A 64 -12.01 0.53 10.71
N GLN A 65 -12.06 -0.76 10.34
CA GLN A 65 -11.20 -1.78 10.92
C GLN A 65 -9.73 -1.51 10.60
N LEU A 66 -9.42 -1.17 9.35
CA LEU A 66 -8.07 -0.81 8.93
C LEU A 66 -7.54 0.40 9.72
N ARG A 67 -8.34 1.46 9.83
CA ARG A 67 -8.03 2.63 10.65
C ARG A 67 -7.72 2.23 12.10
N ASN A 68 -8.58 1.45 12.73
CA ASN A 68 -8.39 1.04 14.13
C ASN A 68 -7.12 0.18 14.28
N ARG A 69 -6.82 -0.68 13.30
CA ARG A 69 -5.57 -1.46 13.31
C ARG A 69 -4.33 -0.56 13.22
N ILE A 70 -4.37 0.47 12.39
CA ILE A 70 -3.28 1.46 12.28
C ILE A 70 -3.09 2.19 13.62
N LEU A 71 -4.16 2.61 14.30
CA LEU A 71 -4.07 3.24 15.61
C LEU A 71 -3.43 2.32 16.65
N SER A 72 -3.84 1.04 16.69
CA SER A 72 -3.23 0.05 17.59
C SER A 72 -1.76 -0.19 17.28
N ALA A 73 -1.34 -0.13 16.01
CA ALA A 73 0.06 -0.28 15.63
C ALA A 73 0.96 0.78 16.29
N VAL A 74 0.47 2.02 16.42
CA VAL A 74 1.21 3.07 17.13
C VAL A 74 1.40 2.73 18.61
N GLU A 75 0.36 2.21 19.26
CA GLU A 75 0.42 1.78 20.67
C GLU A 75 1.38 0.60 20.86
N GLU A 76 1.52 -0.25 19.85
CA GLU A 76 2.47 -1.38 19.80
C GLU A 76 3.91 -0.95 19.48
N GLY A 77 4.14 0.35 19.26
CA GLY A 77 5.46 0.94 19.03
C GLY A 77 5.96 0.84 17.58
N TYR A 78 5.08 0.63 16.61
CA TYR A 78 5.44 0.78 15.20
C TYR A 78 5.70 2.25 14.88
N THR A 79 6.73 2.48 14.06
CA THR A 79 7.18 3.82 13.66
C THR A 79 6.79 4.18 12.24
N GLY A 80 6.16 3.27 11.53
CA GLY A 80 5.62 3.44 10.19
C GLY A 80 4.66 2.31 9.84
N VAL A 81 3.69 2.57 8.97
CA VAL A 81 2.73 1.58 8.48
C VAL A 81 2.68 1.62 6.96
N VAL A 82 2.69 0.45 6.33
CA VAL A 82 2.44 0.28 4.89
C VAL A 82 1.16 -0.54 4.72
N VAL A 83 0.22 -0.04 3.96
CA VAL A 83 -1.03 -0.73 3.61
C VAL A 83 -0.96 -1.16 2.15
N THR A 84 -1.06 -2.46 1.87
CA THR A 84 -1.24 -2.95 0.50
C THR A 84 -2.72 -3.05 0.18
N HIS A 85 -3.12 -2.51 -0.97
CA HIS A 85 -4.52 -2.32 -1.33
C HIS A 85 -4.76 -2.55 -2.82
N GLY A 86 -5.96 -2.94 -3.19
CA GLY A 86 -6.36 -2.99 -4.59
C GLY A 86 -6.54 -1.59 -5.18
N THR A 87 -6.10 -1.41 -6.43
CA THR A 87 -5.94 -0.07 -7.02
C THR A 87 -7.26 0.62 -7.42
N ASP A 88 -8.39 -0.09 -7.49
CA ASP A 88 -9.66 0.51 -7.96
C ASP A 88 -10.28 1.48 -6.95
N THR A 89 -10.09 1.24 -5.65
CA THR A 89 -10.57 2.12 -4.56
C THR A 89 -9.46 2.52 -3.58
N LEU A 90 -8.21 2.48 -4.04
CA LEU A 90 -7.05 2.84 -3.23
C LEU A 90 -7.11 4.31 -2.80
N GLU A 91 -7.45 5.21 -3.71
CA GLU A 91 -7.49 6.64 -3.44
C GLU A 91 -8.56 7.00 -2.42
N GLU A 92 -9.73 6.33 -2.44
CA GLU A 92 -10.80 6.55 -1.46
C GLU A 92 -10.38 6.06 -0.07
N THR A 93 -9.77 4.88 0.02
CA THR A 93 -9.27 4.36 1.29
C THR A 93 -8.14 5.24 1.85
N ALA A 94 -7.21 5.68 1.00
CA ALA A 94 -6.13 6.57 1.41
C ALA A 94 -6.68 7.91 1.94
N TYR A 95 -7.65 8.50 1.25
CA TYR A 95 -8.29 9.75 1.69
C TYR A 95 -9.11 9.57 2.98
N PHE A 96 -9.81 8.46 3.12
CA PHE A 96 -10.52 8.13 4.36
C PHE A 96 -9.55 8.05 5.55
N LEU A 97 -8.41 7.39 5.38
CA LEU A 97 -7.38 7.31 6.41
C LEU A 97 -6.80 8.69 6.73
N GLU A 98 -6.55 9.53 5.72
CA GLU A 98 -6.07 10.91 5.89
C GLU A 98 -7.03 11.72 6.79
N LEU A 99 -8.32 11.62 6.55
CA LEU A 99 -9.32 12.36 7.31
C LEU A 99 -9.56 11.83 8.74
N THR A 100 -9.19 10.58 9.02
CA THR A 100 -9.61 9.90 10.25
C THR A 100 -8.48 9.45 11.16
N THR A 101 -7.21 9.57 10.72
CA THR A 101 -6.06 9.17 11.56
C THR A 101 -5.30 10.40 12.00
N ASN A 102 -4.82 11.19 12.11
CA ASN A 102 -4.01 12.30 12.65
C ASN A 102 -2.81 11.78 13.46
N LEU A 103 -1.94 11.06 12.77
CA LEU A 103 -0.75 10.43 13.34
C LEU A 103 0.53 11.07 12.79
N SER A 104 1.56 11.15 13.64
CA SER A 104 2.87 11.65 13.22
C SER A 104 3.72 10.61 12.49
N ILE A 105 3.41 9.31 12.62
CA ILE A 105 4.12 8.28 11.89
C ILE A 105 3.71 8.25 10.43
N PRO A 106 4.62 7.89 9.51
CA PRO A 106 4.26 7.67 8.11
C PRO A 106 3.21 6.57 7.95
N ILE A 107 2.14 6.87 7.22
CA ILE A 107 1.16 5.89 6.74
C ILE A 107 1.22 5.90 5.22
N VAL A 108 1.64 4.79 4.66
CA VAL A 108 1.84 4.63 3.21
C VAL A 108 0.81 3.65 2.67
N VAL A 109 0.07 4.03 1.65
CA VAL A 109 -0.83 3.13 0.92
C VAL A 109 -0.21 2.83 -0.44
N THR A 110 -0.21 1.56 -0.81
CA THR A 110 0.38 1.10 -2.08
C THR A 110 -0.42 -0.07 -2.66
N GLY A 111 -0.10 -0.42 -3.88
CA GLY A 111 -0.72 -1.53 -4.59
C GLY A 111 0.11 -1.98 -5.79
N ALA A 112 -0.50 -2.72 -6.70
CA ALA A 112 0.11 -3.10 -7.96
C ALA A 112 -0.91 -3.02 -9.09
N MET A 113 -0.47 -2.55 -10.24
CA MET A 113 -1.26 -2.54 -11.46
C MET A 113 -1.17 -3.86 -12.22
N ARG A 114 -0.12 -4.65 -11.96
CA ARG A 114 0.13 -5.95 -12.57
C ARG A 114 0.22 -7.04 -11.52
N SER A 115 -0.25 -8.23 -11.88
CA SER A 115 -0.20 -9.41 -11.02
C SER A 115 1.23 -9.82 -10.69
N SER A 116 1.45 -10.48 -9.56
CA SER A 116 2.78 -10.83 -9.07
C SER A 116 3.60 -11.72 -10.03
N ASN A 117 2.93 -12.52 -10.85
CA ASN A 117 3.53 -13.40 -11.85
C ASN A 117 3.48 -12.85 -13.29
N GLU A 118 2.98 -11.64 -13.49
CA GLU A 118 2.98 -10.98 -14.80
C GLU A 118 4.36 -10.41 -15.11
N ILE A 119 4.78 -10.47 -16.40
CA ILE A 119 6.03 -9.86 -16.85
C ILE A 119 5.97 -8.35 -16.62
N GLY A 120 6.96 -7.84 -15.89
CA GLY A 120 7.01 -6.42 -15.50
C GLY A 120 6.06 -6.08 -14.37
N SER A 121 5.74 -7.04 -13.47
CA SER A 121 5.03 -6.79 -12.21
C SER A 121 5.67 -5.65 -11.45
N ASP A 122 4.84 -4.71 -10.99
CA ASP A 122 5.26 -3.52 -10.26
C ASP A 122 5.16 -3.66 -8.74
N GLY A 123 4.57 -4.75 -8.25
CA GLY A 123 4.22 -4.90 -6.83
C GLY A 123 5.41 -4.84 -5.88
N LEU A 124 6.49 -5.57 -6.14
CA LEU A 124 7.68 -5.58 -5.27
C LEU A 124 8.45 -4.25 -5.32
N ALA A 125 8.48 -3.58 -6.46
CA ALA A 125 9.08 -2.25 -6.59
C ALA A 125 8.29 -1.24 -5.77
N ASN A 126 6.97 -1.20 -5.93
CA ASN A 126 6.09 -0.33 -5.15
C ASN A 126 6.18 -0.60 -3.64
N LEU A 127 6.23 -1.88 -3.22
CA LEU A 127 6.39 -2.24 -1.82
C LEU A 127 7.73 -1.75 -1.26
N ARG A 128 8.83 -1.95 -2.01
CA ARG A 128 10.15 -1.48 -1.61
C ARG A 128 10.18 0.03 -1.42
N SER A 129 9.69 0.79 -2.40
CA SER A 129 9.63 2.25 -2.32
C SER A 129 8.75 2.71 -1.14
N SER A 130 7.62 2.02 -0.91
CA SER A 130 6.73 2.27 0.25
C SER A 130 7.43 2.05 1.59
N LEU A 131 8.21 0.99 1.73
CA LEU A 131 8.98 0.69 2.96
C LEU A 131 10.07 1.74 3.20
N ILE A 132 10.76 2.20 2.17
CA ILE A 132 11.74 3.28 2.27
C ILE A 132 11.07 4.56 2.76
N VAL A 133 9.94 4.92 2.19
CA VAL A 133 9.14 6.09 2.62
C VAL A 133 8.68 5.93 4.07
N ALA A 134 8.15 4.76 4.45
CA ALA A 134 7.70 4.50 5.82
C ALA A 134 8.85 4.51 6.85
N ALA A 135 10.07 4.20 6.44
CA ALA A 135 11.27 4.24 7.29
C ALA A 135 11.90 5.66 7.38
N SER A 136 11.55 6.55 6.45
CA SER A 136 12.19 7.86 6.33
C SER A 136 11.71 8.84 7.39
N PRO A 137 12.62 9.50 8.13
CA PRO A 137 12.27 10.58 9.05
C PRO A 137 11.56 11.76 8.37
N GLU A 138 11.85 12.02 7.11
CA GLU A 138 11.27 13.10 6.30
C GLU A 138 9.79 12.88 5.98
N SER A 139 9.32 11.63 6.11
CA SER A 139 7.93 11.25 5.89
C SER A 139 7.03 11.48 7.11
N LYS A 140 7.61 11.84 8.27
CA LYS A 140 6.82 12.18 9.46
C LYS A 140 5.99 13.43 9.23
N ASP A 141 4.81 13.44 9.82
CA ASP A 141 3.86 14.56 9.76
C ASP A 141 3.43 14.95 8.33
N LYS A 142 3.57 14.02 7.37
CA LYS A 142 3.09 14.22 5.99
C LYS A 142 1.64 13.73 5.76
N GLY A 143 1.01 13.21 6.81
CA GLY A 143 -0.28 12.54 6.69
C GLY A 143 -0.19 11.19 5.99
N VAL A 144 -1.24 10.78 5.33
CA VAL A 144 -1.28 9.56 4.53
C VAL A 144 -0.76 9.84 3.13
N VAL A 145 0.16 9.02 2.66
CA VAL A 145 0.73 9.11 1.32
C VAL A 145 0.45 7.85 0.50
N VAL A 146 0.36 8.01 -0.80
CA VAL A 146 0.27 6.90 -1.77
C VAL A 146 1.60 6.82 -2.51
N VAL A 147 2.20 5.62 -2.51
CA VAL A 147 3.47 5.37 -3.20
C VAL A 147 3.24 4.36 -4.31
N MET A 148 3.37 4.82 -5.54
CA MET A 148 3.18 4.03 -6.76
C MET A 148 4.14 4.50 -7.84
N ASN A 149 4.75 3.57 -8.57
CA ASN A 149 5.62 3.86 -9.72
C ASN A 149 6.73 4.88 -9.38
N ASP A 150 7.40 4.67 -8.22
CA ASP A 150 8.48 5.52 -7.68
C ASP A 150 8.07 6.97 -7.35
N GLU A 151 6.79 7.29 -7.35
CA GLU A 151 6.26 8.60 -6.96
C GLU A 151 5.55 8.53 -5.61
N VAL A 152 5.73 9.57 -4.80
CA VAL A 152 5.06 9.77 -3.51
C VAL A 152 4.00 10.87 -3.67
N HIS A 153 2.75 10.50 -3.48
CA HIS A 153 1.61 11.42 -3.59
C HIS A 153 0.92 11.61 -2.25
N THR A 154 0.36 12.79 -1.99
CA THR A 154 -0.53 12.97 -0.83
C THR A 154 -1.88 12.31 -1.09
N ALA A 155 -2.46 11.69 -0.08
CA ALA A 155 -3.78 11.06 -0.18
C ALA A 155 -4.89 12.05 -0.56
N THR A 156 -4.71 13.33 -0.24
CA THR A 156 -5.70 14.39 -0.53
C THR A 156 -5.86 14.66 -2.03
N TYR A 157 -4.82 14.47 -2.84
CA TYR A 157 -4.81 14.94 -4.23
C TYR A 157 -4.49 13.86 -5.26
N VAL A 158 -4.10 12.67 -4.81
CA VAL A 158 -3.82 11.56 -5.72
C VAL A 158 -5.09 11.04 -6.36
N THR A 159 -5.02 10.67 -7.63
CA THR A 159 -6.13 10.02 -8.33
C THR A 159 -5.62 9.00 -9.35
N LYS A 160 -6.40 7.94 -9.57
CA LYS A 160 -6.17 6.93 -10.61
C LYS A 160 -6.68 7.46 -11.93
N THR A 161 -5.76 7.80 -12.83
CA THR A 161 -6.10 8.45 -14.12
C THR A 161 -6.32 7.48 -15.26
N HIS A 162 -5.92 6.21 -15.11
CA HIS A 162 -6.02 5.19 -16.15
C HIS A 162 -6.23 3.80 -15.54
N THR A 163 -6.89 2.91 -16.25
CA THR A 163 -7.28 1.57 -15.75
C THR A 163 -6.13 0.56 -15.71
N THR A 164 -5.12 0.67 -16.58
CA THR A 164 -4.08 -0.37 -16.77
C THR A 164 -2.65 0.13 -16.75
N ASN A 165 -2.42 1.45 -16.86
CA ASN A 165 -1.07 2.01 -16.88
C ASN A 165 -0.44 1.94 -15.49
N VAL A 166 0.81 1.49 -15.37
CA VAL A 166 1.54 1.48 -14.07
C VAL A 166 1.75 2.87 -13.50
N ALA A 167 1.87 3.90 -14.35
CA ALA A 167 1.99 5.31 -13.96
C ALA A 167 0.63 6.00 -13.84
N THR A 168 -0.41 5.27 -13.40
CA THR A 168 -1.79 5.78 -13.39
C THR A 168 -2.13 6.67 -12.22
N PHE A 169 -1.46 6.50 -11.07
CA PHE A 169 -1.67 7.36 -9.92
C PHE A 169 -0.91 8.67 -10.12
N GLN A 170 -1.66 9.76 -10.11
CA GLN A 170 -1.14 11.10 -10.40
C GLN A 170 -1.71 12.12 -9.43
N THR A 171 -0.97 13.20 -9.24
CA THR A 171 -1.49 14.42 -8.58
C THR A 171 -1.50 15.56 -9.60
N PRO A 172 -2.54 15.69 -10.44
CA PRO A 172 -2.53 16.60 -11.58
C PRO A 172 -2.32 18.07 -11.22
N THR A 173 -2.71 18.48 -10.02
CA THR A 173 -2.66 19.87 -9.57
C THR A 173 -1.27 20.31 -9.11
N PHE A 174 -0.56 19.43 -8.38
CA PHE A 174 0.69 19.81 -7.69
C PHE A 174 1.89 18.92 -8.06
N GLY A 175 1.65 17.78 -8.68
CA GLY A 175 2.66 16.74 -8.84
C GLY A 175 2.91 15.93 -7.56
N PRO A 176 3.83 14.94 -7.62
CA PRO A 176 4.25 14.18 -6.45
C PRO A 176 5.03 15.06 -5.46
N ILE A 177 5.01 14.67 -4.20
CA ILE A 177 5.79 15.32 -3.13
C ILE A 177 7.17 14.68 -2.92
N GLY A 178 7.45 13.57 -3.59
CA GLY A 178 8.71 12.84 -3.56
C GLY A 178 8.85 11.89 -4.75
N LEU A 179 10.10 11.47 -5.01
CA LEU A 179 10.50 10.54 -6.07
C LEU A 179 11.44 9.48 -5.49
#